data_52157bf9a7c5202357070c48097be03d
#
_entry.id   52157bf9a7c5202357070c48097be03d
#
_cell.length_a   1.000
_cell.length_b   1.000
_cell.length_c   1.000
_cell.angle_alpha   90.00
_cell.angle_beta   90.00
_cell.angle_gamma   90.00
#
_symmetry.space_group_name_H-M   'P 1'
#
loop_
_entity.id
_entity.type
_entity.pdbx_description
1 polymer ?
#
loop_
_entity_poly.entity_id
_entity_poly.type
_entity_poly.pdbx_seq_one_letter_code
_entity_poly.pdbx_strand_id
1 'polypeptide(L)'
;LIVLLIDERPEEVTDMQRSVKGEVIASTFDEPADRHVQVAEIVLEKAKRLVEHKRDVVILLDSITRLARAYNTVAPHSGKILSGGVDSNALHKPKRFFGSARNVEEGGSLTIIATALVDTGSRMDEVIFEEFKGTGNMELQLDRNLFQRRIYPAIDVKKSNTRKEDLLIPAEELNRVWILRKVLNELNPSEAMEL
;
A
#
# COMPACT_ATOMS: atom_id res chain seq x y z
N LEU A 1 -10.54 9.72 -7.53
CA LEU A 1 -10.13 9.02 -6.33
C LEU A 1 -11.08 7.85 -6.06
N ILE A 2 -10.52 6.66 -5.88
CA ILE A 2 -11.23 5.45 -5.47
C ILE A 2 -10.59 4.97 -4.17
N VAL A 3 -11.38 4.72 -3.15
CA VAL A 3 -10.95 4.09 -1.91
C VAL A 3 -11.46 2.65 -1.92
N LEU A 4 -10.56 1.69 -1.81
CA LEU A 4 -10.85 0.27 -1.78
C LEU A 4 -10.53 -0.29 -0.40
N LEU A 5 -11.56 -0.71 0.32
CA LEU A 5 -11.44 -1.27 1.66
C LEU A 5 -11.71 -2.78 1.59
N ILE A 6 -10.73 -3.57 2.01
CA ILE A 6 -10.80 -5.04 1.96
C ILE A 6 -10.70 -5.61 3.37
N ASP A 7 -11.71 -6.39 3.76
CA ASP A 7 -11.78 -7.05 5.07
C ASP A 7 -11.78 -6.04 6.22
N GLU A 8 -12.40 -4.86 5.99
CA GLU A 8 -12.54 -3.80 6.98
C GLU A 8 -13.89 -3.85 7.70
N ARG A 9 -13.98 -3.14 8.82
CA ARG A 9 -15.20 -3.09 9.62
C ARG A 9 -16.24 -2.17 8.99
N PRO A 10 -17.55 -2.50 9.07
CA PRO A 10 -18.62 -1.67 8.48
C PRO A 10 -18.63 -0.22 8.98
N GLU A 11 -18.30 0.01 10.27
CA GLU A 11 -18.20 1.36 10.84
C GLU A 11 -17.07 2.18 10.20
N GLU A 12 -15.91 1.57 9.90
CA GLU A 12 -14.78 2.22 9.23
C GLU A 12 -15.13 2.56 7.78
N VAL A 13 -15.86 1.66 7.11
CA VAL A 13 -16.39 1.91 5.76
C VAL A 13 -17.33 3.13 5.77
N THR A 14 -18.23 3.20 6.74
CA THR A 14 -19.18 4.31 6.87
C THR A 14 -18.47 5.64 7.13
N ASP A 15 -17.47 5.65 8.00
CA ASP A 15 -16.68 6.85 8.29
C ASP A 15 -15.90 7.32 7.07
N MET A 16 -15.32 6.38 6.32
CA MET A 16 -14.62 6.70 5.09
C MET A 16 -15.57 7.28 4.02
N GLN A 17 -16.77 6.70 3.86
CA GLN A 17 -17.79 7.21 2.95
C GLN A 17 -18.24 8.64 3.27
N ARG A 18 -18.28 9.01 4.54
CA ARG A 18 -18.66 10.35 5.00
C ARG A 18 -17.55 11.38 4.86
N SER A 19 -16.30 10.94 4.98
CA SER A 19 -15.12 11.81 5.08
C SER A 19 -14.45 12.07 3.73
N VAL A 20 -14.52 11.12 2.80
CA VAL A 20 -13.75 11.17 1.54
C VAL A 20 -14.59 11.74 0.39
N LYS A 21 -14.00 12.69 -0.32
CA LYS A 21 -14.54 13.17 -1.61
C LYS A 21 -14.05 12.25 -2.76
N GLY A 22 -14.60 11.06 -2.81
CA GLY A 22 -14.25 10.04 -3.79
C GLY A 22 -15.21 8.87 -3.73
N GLU A 23 -15.00 7.90 -4.58
CA GLU A 23 -15.80 6.68 -4.57
C GLU A 23 -15.21 5.70 -3.55
N VAL A 24 -16.02 5.27 -2.58
CA VAL A 24 -15.62 4.27 -1.58
C VAL A 24 -16.27 2.95 -1.94
N ILE A 25 -15.44 1.94 -2.20
CA ILE A 25 -15.86 0.57 -2.51
C ILE A 25 -15.26 -0.33 -1.43
N ALA A 26 -16.08 -1.19 -0.85
CA ALA A 26 -15.66 -2.01 0.26
C ALA A 26 -16.15 -3.46 0.11
N SER A 27 -15.40 -4.36 0.71
CA SER A 27 -15.84 -5.70 1.05
C SER A 27 -15.45 -5.93 2.52
N THR A 28 -16.48 -6.06 3.37
CA THR A 28 -16.34 -6.07 4.82
C THR A 28 -15.92 -7.45 5.35
N PHE A 29 -15.43 -7.50 6.58
CA PHE A 29 -14.84 -8.72 7.19
C PHE A 29 -15.80 -9.91 7.29
N ASP A 30 -17.12 -9.67 7.25
CA ASP A 30 -18.16 -10.69 7.26
C ASP A 30 -18.42 -11.32 5.88
N GLU A 31 -17.85 -10.75 4.81
CA GLU A 31 -17.95 -11.32 3.47
C GLU A 31 -16.88 -12.41 3.22
N PRO A 32 -17.13 -13.39 2.34
CA PRO A 32 -16.16 -14.43 2.03
C PRO A 32 -14.97 -13.91 1.20
N ALA A 33 -13.84 -14.63 1.27
CA ALA A 33 -12.62 -14.27 0.58
C ALA A 33 -12.77 -14.07 -0.95
N ASP A 34 -13.64 -14.87 -1.58
CA ASP A 34 -13.98 -14.72 -3.01
C ASP A 34 -14.54 -13.33 -3.32
N ARG A 35 -15.36 -12.79 -2.40
CA ARG A 35 -15.94 -11.46 -2.57
C ARG A 35 -14.86 -10.37 -2.51
N HIS A 36 -13.92 -10.48 -1.59
CA HIS A 36 -12.78 -9.56 -1.50
C HIS A 36 -12.00 -9.52 -2.81
N VAL A 37 -11.72 -10.68 -3.36
CA VAL A 37 -11.00 -10.82 -4.65
C VAL A 37 -11.81 -10.21 -5.79
N GLN A 38 -13.09 -10.53 -5.92
CA GLN A 38 -13.95 -10.00 -6.98
C GLN A 38 -14.05 -8.48 -6.95
N VAL A 39 -14.25 -7.90 -5.76
CA VAL A 39 -14.35 -6.44 -5.59
C VAL A 39 -13.05 -5.77 -6.02
N ALA A 40 -11.90 -6.32 -5.62
CA ALA A 40 -10.60 -5.77 -6.02
C ALA A 40 -10.38 -5.86 -7.54
N GLU A 41 -10.72 -6.97 -8.17
CA GLU A 41 -10.60 -7.14 -9.63
C GLU A 41 -11.51 -6.16 -10.38
N ILE A 42 -12.75 -5.95 -9.94
CA ILE A 42 -13.69 -4.99 -10.54
C ILE A 42 -13.15 -3.55 -10.42
N VAL A 43 -12.63 -3.18 -9.25
CA VAL A 43 -12.05 -1.85 -9.03
C VAL A 43 -10.86 -1.61 -9.95
N LEU A 44 -9.98 -2.60 -10.10
CA LEU A 44 -8.83 -2.48 -11.00
C LEU A 44 -9.27 -2.31 -12.45
N GLU A 45 -10.22 -3.11 -12.93
CA GLU A 45 -10.72 -3.00 -14.30
C GLU A 45 -11.42 -1.65 -14.53
N LYS A 46 -12.21 -1.17 -13.57
CA LYS A 46 -12.80 0.17 -13.63
C LYS A 46 -11.73 1.25 -13.73
N ALA A 47 -10.69 1.17 -12.89
CA ALA A 47 -9.59 2.14 -12.93
C ALA A 47 -8.88 2.14 -14.28
N LYS A 48 -8.60 0.97 -14.85
CA LYS A 48 -8.00 0.86 -16.20
C LYS A 48 -8.87 1.53 -17.27
N ARG A 49 -10.20 1.32 -17.25
CA ARG A 49 -11.11 1.98 -18.18
C ARG A 49 -11.09 3.51 -18.06
N LEU A 50 -11.01 4.03 -16.83
CA LEU A 50 -10.89 5.46 -16.61
C LEU A 50 -9.56 6.01 -17.15
N VAL A 51 -8.46 5.27 -16.99
CA VAL A 51 -7.14 5.65 -17.54
C VAL A 51 -7.15 5.62 -19.07
N GLU A 52 -7.79 4.63 -19.71
CA GLU A 52 -8.00 4.59 -21.15
C GLU A 52 -8.75 5.83 -21.69
N HIS A 53 -9.62 6.41 -20.84
CA HIS A 53 -10.26 7.71 -21.11
C HIS A 53 -9.38 8.92 -20.73
N LYS A 54 -8.07 8.72 -20.61
CA LYS A 54 -7.06 9.76 -20.30
C LYS A 54 -7.27 10.46 -18.96
N ARG A 55 -7.84 9.76 -17.98
CA ARG A 55 -8.01 10.27 -16.62
C ARG A 55 -6.87 9.84 -15.73
N ASP A 56 -6.50 10.71 -14.80
CA ASP A 56 -5.61 10.38 -13.70
C ASP A 56 -6.43 9.76 -12.58
N VAL A 57 -6.12 8.51 -12.25
CA VAL A 57 -6.84 7.72 -11.26
C VAL A 57 -5.93 7.41 -10.08
N VAL A 58 -6.43 7.64 -8.87
CA VAL A 58 -5.76 7.25 -7.64
C VAL A 58 -6.61 6.21 -6.91
N ILE A 59 -6.02 5.07 -6.60
CA ILE A 59 -6.62 4.04 -5.74
C ILE A 59 -5.90 4.10 -4.39
N LEU A 60 -6.68 4.26 -3.30
CA LEU A 60 -6.23 4.03 -1.94
C LEU A 60 -6.74 2.65 -1.52
N LEU A 61 -5.83 1.71 -1.27
CA LEU A 61 -6.16 0.33 -0.89
C LEU A 61 -5.83 0.08 0.59
N ASP A 62 -6.82 -0.19 1.38
CA ASP A 62 -6.64 -0.68 2.76
C ASP A 62 -7.28 -2.07 2.90
N SER A 63 -6.49 -3.14 2.96
CA SER A 63 -5.05 -3.21 2.86
C SER A 63 -4.60 -4.28 1.85
N ILE A 64 -3.39 -4.12 1.32
CA ILE A 64 -2.80 -5.13 0.41
C ILE A 64 -2.55 -6.46 1.12
N THR A 65 -2.25 -6.44 2.42
CA THR A 65 -2.04 -7.65 3.23
C THR A 65 -3.31 -8.49 3.29
N ARG A 66 -4.45 -7.87 3.57
CA ARG A 66 -5.74 -8.56 3.64
C ARG A 66 -6.19 -9.07 2.27
N LEU A 67 -5.97 -8.29 1.23
CA LEU A 67 -6.21 -8.73 -0.15
C LEU A 67 -5.35 -9.95 -0.50
N ALA A 68 -4.07 -9.95 -0.15
CA ALA A 68 -3.17 -11.08 -0.37
C ALA A 68 -3.60 -12.33 0.41
N ARG A 69 -4.09 -12.18 1.65
CA ARG A 69 -4.67 -13.28 2.43
C ARG A 69 -5.91 -13.87 1.73
N ALA A 70 -6.80 -13.03 1.20
CA ALA A 70 -7.97 -13.47 0.46
C ALA A 70 -7.57 -14.27 -0.79
N TYR A 71 -6.60 -13.79 -1.55
CA TYR A 71 -6.07 -14.53 -2.68
C TYR A 71 -5.43 -15.86 -2.27
N ASN A 72 -4.76 -15.92 -1.12
CA ASN A 72 -4.17 -17.17 -0.62
C ASN A 72 -5.24 -18.21 -0.25
N THR A 73 -6.40 -17.76 0.20
CA THR A 73 -7.53 -18.63 0.49
C THR A 73 -8.22 -19.16 -0.77
N VAL A 74 -8.33 -18.30 -1.80
CA VAL A 74 -9.08 -18.59 -3.04
C VAL A 74 -8.22 -19.28 -4.11
N ALA A 75 -6.90 -19.04 -4.09
CA ALA A 75 -6.01 -19.58 -5.12
C ALA A 75 -5.97 -21.13 -5.09
N PRO A 76 -6.00 -21.77 -6.26
CA PRO A 76 -5.76 -23.20 -6.34
C PRO A 76 -4.39 -23.54 -5.77
N HIS A 77 -4.32 -24.55 -4.92
CA HIS A 77 -3.07 -24.98 -4.32
C HIS A 77 -2.05 -25.44 -5.37
N SER A 78 -0.90 -24.79 -5.38
CA SER A 78 0.21 -25.14 -6.27
C SER A 78 0.99 -26.38 -5.81
N GLY A 79 0.80 -26.80 -4.57
CA GLY A 79 1.61 -27.81 -3.89
C GLY A 79 2.96 -27.29 -3.38
N LYS A 80 3.28 -26.00 -3.61
CA LYS A 80 4.50 -25.35 -3.12
C LYS A 80 4.09 -24.22 -2.16
N ILE A 81 4.29 -24.46 -0.88
CA ILE A 81 3.98 -23.52 0.17
C ILE A 81 5.25 -22.79 0.60
N LEU A 82 5.21 -21.47 0.57
CA LEU A 82 6.24 -20.61 1.13
C LEU A 82 6.14 -20.59 2.66
N SER A 83 7.12 -20.03 3.32
CA SER A 83 7.07 -19.82 4.77
C SER A 83 5.81 -19.02 5.15
N GLY A 84 5.22 -19.29 6.32
CA GLY A 84 3.99 -18.63 6.77
C GLY A 84 2.69 -19.15 6.15
N GLY A 85 2.72 -20.25 5.39
CA GLY A 85 1.51 -20.84 4.81
C GLY A 85 1.01 -20.14 3.54
N VAL A 86 1.85 -19.38 2.88
CA VAL A 86 1.52 -18.68 1.61
C VAL A 86 1.77 -19.62 0.44
N ASP A 87 0.75 -19.89 -0.38
CA ASP A 87 0.94 -20.62 -1.63
C ASP A 87 1.77 -19.78 -2.63
N SER A 88 2.70 -20.42 -3.33
CA SER A 88 3.60 -19.73 -4.27
C SER A 88 2.88 -18.96 -5.38
N ASN A 89 1.67 -19.39 -5.76
CA ASN A 89 0.85 -18.76 -6.79
C ASN A 89 -0.07 -17.66 -6.24
N ALA A 90 -0.34 -17.66 -4.93
CA ALA A 90 -1.33 -16.77 -4.31
C ALA A 90 -1.01 -15.29 -4.48
N LEU A 91 0.28 -14.92 -4.45
CA LEU A 91 0.72 -13.53 -4.52
C LEU A 91 0.83 -12.97 -5.94
N HIS A 92 0.71 -13.82 -6.96
CA HIS A 92 0.88 -13.38 -8.34
C HIS A 92 -0.16 -12.33 -8.77
N LYS A 93 -1.45 -12.58 -8.48
CA LYS A 93 -2.53 -11.65 -8.83
C LYS A 93 -2.46 -10.34 -8.04
N PRO A 94 -2.32 -10.33 -6.70
CA PRO A 94 -2.18 -9.08 -5.95
C PRO A 94 -0.91 -8.30 -6.33
N LYS A 95 0.20 -8.95 -6.68
CA LYS A 95 1.37 -8.26 -7.24
C LYS A 95 1.07 -7.60 -8.59
N ARG A 96 0.32 -8.28 -9.46
CA ARG A 96 -0.14 -7.68 -10.73
C ARG A 96 -1.08 -6.51 -10.50
N PHE A 97 -1.96 -6.59 -9.50
CA PHE A 97 -2.82 -5.48 -9.09
C PHE A 97 -1.97 -4.26 -8.74
N PHE A 98 -1.07 -4.40 -7.78
CA PHE A 98 -0.21 -3.30 -7.32
C PHE A 98 0.77 -2.82 -8.41
N GLY A 99 1.32 -3.73 -9.17
CA GLY A 99 2.23 -3.43 -10.28
C GLY A 99 1.56 -2.85 -11.54
N SER A 100 0.23 -2.68 -11.54
CA SER A 100 -0.49 -2.05 -12.65
C SER A 100 -0.38 -0.52 -12.66
N ALA A 101 0.08 0.09 -11.55
CA ALA A 101 0.30 1.53 -11.43
C ALA A 101 1.33 2.00 -12.46
N ARG A 102 0.97 2.99 -13.25
CA ARG A 102 1.83 3.57 -14.31
C ARG A 102 1.28 4.87 -14.88
N ASN A 103 2.16 5.64 -15.50
CA ASN A 103 1.76 6.71 -16.42
C ASN A 103 1.62 6.14 -17.84
N VAL A 104 0.67 6.64 -18.59
CA VAL A 104 0.42 6.24 -19.99
C VAL A 104 0.87 7.37 -20.91
N GLU A 105 1.64 7.07 -21.96
CA GLU A 105 2.21 8.07 -22.86
C GLU A 105 1.12 8.88 -23.59
N GLU A 106 0.01 8.24 -23.96
CA GLU A 106 -1.13 8.88 -24.63
C GLU A 106 -1.99 9.74 -23.67
N GLY A 107 -1.67 9.75 -22.40
CA GLY A 107 -2.35 10.48 -21.33
C GLY A 107 -3.14 9.56 -20.39
N GLY A 108 -3.33 10.06 -19.18
CA GLY A 108 -3.90 9.32 -18.06
C GLY A 108 -2.84 8.59 -17.24
N SER A 109 -3.15 8.36 -15.97
CA SER A 109 -2.26 7.65 -15.04
C SER A 109 -3.04 6.82 -14.03
N LEU A 110 -2.42 5.76 -13.55
CA LEU A 110 -2.90 4.99 -12.41
C LEU A 110 -1.88 5.04 -11.28
N THR A 111 -2.28 5.63 -10.17
CA THR A 111 -1.52 5.66 -8.93
C THR A 111 -2.20 4.74 -7.91
N ILE A 112 -1.44 3.86 -7.26
CA ILE A 112 -1.95 2.99 -6.20
C ILE A 112 -1.15 3.25 -4.94
N ILE A 113 -1.85 3.64 -3.86
CA ILE A 113 -1.30 3.76 -2.51
C ILE A 113 -1.97 2.67 -1.68
N ALA A 114 -1.18 1.73 -1.20
CA ALA A 114 -1.68 0.61 -0.42
C ALA A 114 -1.07 0.59 0.97
N THR A 115 -1.89 0.34 1.98
CA THR A 115 -1.41 0.03 3.33
C THR A 115 -0.98 -1.43 3.40
N ALA A 116 0.08 -1.70 4.15
CA ALA A 116 0.53 -3.05 4.48
C ALA A 116 0.64 -3.20 5.99
N LEU A 117 0.17 -4.33 6.51
CA LEU A 117 0.25 -4.63 7.94
C LEU A 117 1.65 -5.16 8.27
N VAL A 118 2.28 -4.58 9.28
CA VAL A 118 3.58 -4.98 9.81
C VAL A 118 3.47 -5.23 11.32
N ASP A 119 4.39 -6.00 11.87
CA ASP A 119 4.46 -6.31 13.31
C ASP A 119 3.14 -6.87 13.89
N THR A 120 2.42 -7.67 13.10
CA THR A 120 1.18 -8.32 13.53
C THR A 120 1.41 -9.60 14.33
N GLY A 121 2.63 -10.11 14.38
CA GLY A 121 2.97 -11.43 14.92
C GLY A 121 2.60 -12.59 13.97
N SER A 122 2.04 -12.30 12.81
CA SER A 122 1.70 -13.29 11.78
C SER A 122 2.86 -13.52 10.82
N ARG A 123 3.37 -14.75 10.76
CA ARG A 123 4.41 -15.14 9.80
C ARG A 123 3.95 -14.97 8.34
N MET A 124 2.66 -15.15 8.09
CA MET A 124 2.07 -14.90 6.77
C MET A 124 2.20 -13.43 6.36
N ASP A 125 1.92 -12.50 7.25
CA ASP A 125 2.00 -11.06 6.97
C ASP A 125 3.43 -10.61 6.72
N GLU A 126 4.39 -11.16 7.46
CA GLU A 126 5.81 -10.91 7.22
C GLU A 126 6.21 -11.32 5.79
N VAL A 127 5.80 -12.53 5.36
CA VAL A 127 6.07 -13.01 4.00
C VAL A 127 5.39 -12.12 2.96
N ILE A 128 4.13 -11.77 3.16
CA ILE A 128 3.39 -10.88 2.26
C ILE A 128 4.11 -9.53 2.16
N PHE A 129 4.49 -8.93 3.29
CA PHE A 129 5.18 -7.64 3.31
C PHE A 129 6.50 -7.70 2.52
N GLU A 130 7.35 -8.70 2.78
CA GLU A 130 8.63 -8.86 2.07
C GLU A 130 8.45 -9.08 0.57
N GLU A 131 7.40 -9.80 0.17
CA GLU A 131 7.09 -10.06 -1.24
C GLU A 131 6.57 -8.82 -1.99
N PHE A 132 5.95 -7.86 -1.29
CA PHE A 132 5.54 -6.57 -1.87
C PHE A 132 6.63 -5.50 -1.76
N LYS A 133 7.54 -5.64 -0.80
CA LYS A 133 8.70 -4.78 -0.65
C LYS A 133 9.51 -4.79 -1.95
N GLY A 134 9.76 -3.62 -2.46
CA GLY A 134 10.45 -3.52 -3.74
C GLY A 134 9.54 -3.58 -5.00
N THR A 135 8.26 -3.88 -4.88
CA THR A 135 7.31 -3.74 -5.99
C THR A 135 6.86 -2.27 -6.14
N GLY A 136 6.73 -1.57 -5.03
CA GLY A 136 6.35 -0.14 -5.01
C GLY A 136 7.51 0.79 -5.32
N ASN A 137 7.18 2.03 -5.68
CA ASN A 137 8.13 3.11 -5.93
C ASN A 137 8.44 3.92 -4.67
N MET A 138 7.57 3.88 -3.68
CA MET A 138 7.69 4.58 -2.40
C MET A 138 7.28 3.65 -1.28
N GLU A 139 8.01 3.73 -0.17
CA GLU A 139 7.73 3.03 1.07
C GLU A 139 7.74 4.05 2.21
N LEU A 140 6.63 4.16 2.92
CA LEU A 140 6.48 5.01 4.09
C LEU A 140 6.19 4.11 5.28
N GLN A 141 7.11 4.06 6.24
CA GLN A 141 6.97 3.26 7.45
C GLN A 141 6.54 4.13 8.61
N LEU A 142 5.50 3.66 9.33
CA LEU A 142 5.04 4.27 10.57
C LEU A 142 5.74 3.61 11.77
N ASP A 143 5.98 4.40 12.81
CA ASP A 143 6.59 3.93 14.05
C ASP A 143 5.59 3.96 15.20
N ARG A 144 5.42 2.79 15.87
CA ARG A 144 4.50 2.64 17.00
C ARG A 144 4.92 3.45 18.22
N ASN A 145 6.23 3.63 18.46
CA ASN A 145 6.70 4.38 19.63
C ASN A 145 6.40 5.87 19.47
N LEU A 146 6.55 6.42 18.25
CA LEU A 146 6.15 7.80 17.94
C LEU A 146 4.66 7.99 18.18
N PHE A 147 3.83 7.07 17.70
CA PHE A 147 2.39 7.09 17.93
C PHE A 147 2.03 7.07 19.43
N GLN A 148 2.67 6.19 20.21
CA GLN A 148 2.45 6.10 21.66
C GLN A 148 2.87 7.38 22.40
N ARG A 149 3.92 8.05 21.93
CA ARG A 149 4.39 9.34 22.46
C ARG A 149 3.59 10.53 21.94
N ARG A 150 2.59 10.31 21.07
CA ARG A 150 1.78 11.38 20.46
C ARG A 150 2.60 12.32 19.58
N ILE A 151 3.69 11.85 18.99
CA ILE A 151 4.48 12.58 17.99
C ILE A 151 3.90 12.27 16.62
N TYR A 152 3.40 13.29 15.93
CA TYR A 152 2.76 13.16 14.63
C TYR A 152 3.38 14.10 13.58
N PRO A 153 3.46 13.65 12.32
CA PRO A 153 3.13 12.31 11.81
C PRO A 153 4.09 11.24 12.37
N ALA A 154 3.56 10.06 12.75
CA ALA A 154 4.34 8.99 13.36
C ALA A 154 5.16 8.22 12.30
N ILE A 155 6.03 8.91 11.56
CA ILE A 155 6.79 8.38 10.44
C ILE A 155 8.22 8.04 10.86
N ASP A 156 8.67 6.83 10.57
CA ASP A 156 10.09 6.47 10.64
C ASP A 156 10.79 6.98 9.38
N VAL A 157 11.38 8.16 9.48
CA VAL A 157 12.07 8.85 8.36
C VAL A 157 13.24 8.02 7.83
N LYS A 158 13.91 7.25 8.68
CA LYS A 158 15.08 6.44 8.29
C LYS A 158 14.71 5.25 7.42
N LYS A 159 13.57 4.62 7.73
CA LYS A 159 13.08 3.44 7.02
C LYS A 159 12.23 3.81 5.81
N SER A 160 11.73 5.04 5.74
CA SER A 160 10.94 5.52 4.62
C SER A 160 11.83 5.98 3.47
N ASN A 161 11.46 5.60 2.26
CA ASN A 161 12.24 5.96 1.08
C ASN A 161 11.38 6.06 -0.19
N THR A 162 11.92 6.73 -1.21
CA THR A 162 11.31 6.86 -2.53
C THR A 162 12.37 6.53 -3.58
N ARG A 163 12.00 5.71 -4.56
CA ARG A 163 12.88 5.41 -5.69
C ARG A 163 12.97 6.60 -6.62
N LYS A 164 14.15 6.81 -7.22
CA LYS A 164 14.40 7.86 -8.22
C LYS A 164 13.91 9.23 -7.77
N GLU A 165 14.25 9.62 -6.54
CA GLU A 165 13.88 10.92 -5.98
C GLU A 165 14.45 12.09 -6.79
N ASP A 166 15.53 11.86 -7.53
CA ASP A 166 16.14 12.78 -8.49
C ASP A 166 15.19 13.21 -9.62
N LEU A 167 14.17 12.41 -9.91
CA LEU A 167 13.12 12.76 -10.87
C LEU A 167 11.99 13.61 -10.25
N LEU A 168 11.91 13.68 -8.93
CA LEU A 168 10.83 14.33 -8.19
C LEU A 168 11.26 15.66 -7.59
N ILE A 169 12.54 15.84 -7.29
CA ILE A 169 13.09 16.97 -6.55
C ILE A 169 14.18 17.65 -7.39
N PRO A 170 14.17 19.00 -7.49
CA PRO A 170 15.25 19.72 -8.15
C PRO A 170 16.63 19.43 -7.53
N ALA A 171 17.69 19.43 -8.33
CA ALA A 171 19.04 19.03 -7.89
C ALA A 171 19.57 19.82 -6.67
N GLU A 172 19.26 21.12 -6.57
CA GLU A 172 19.65 21.95 -5.41
C GLU A 172 18.97 21.47 -4.11
N GLU A 173 17.68 21.21 -4.17
CA GLU A 173 16.91 20.71 -3.03
C GLU A 173 17.33 19.29 -2.66
N LEU A 174 17.57 18.44 -3.66
CA LEU A 174 18.01 17.07 -3.47
C LEU A 174 19.33 17.00 -2.68
N ASN A 175 20.30 17.85 -3.00
CA ASN A 175 21.55 17.93 -2.26
C ASN A 175 21.33 18.30 -0.78
N ARG A 176 20.43 19.24 -0.51
CA ARG A 176 20.05 19.62 0.87
C ARG A 176 19.36 18.48 1.60
N VAL A 177 18.45 17.78 0.94
CA VAL A 177 17.78 16.58 1.49
C VAL A 177 18.79 15.49 1.84
N TRP A 178 19.80 15.25 1.01
CA TRP A 178 20.84 14.26 1.30
C TRP A 178 21.71 14.65 2.51
N ILE A 179 22.02 15.93 2.67
CA ILE A 179 22.75 16.42 3.86
C ILE A 179 21.87 16.23 5.11
N LEU A 180 20.59 16.62 5.03
CA LEU A 180 19.63 16.44 6.13
C LEU A 180 19.51 14.97 6.53
N ARG A 181 19.37 14.06 5.57
CA ARG A 181 19.30 12.62 5.84
C ARG A 181 20.52 12.08 6.59
N LYS A 182 21.72 12.59 6.30
CA LYS A 182 22.92 12.20 7.05
C LYS A 182 22.80 12.57 8.52
N VAL A 183 22.33 13.77 8.83
CA VAL A 183 22.08 14.22 10.20
C VAL A 183 20.99 13.38 10.87
N LEU A 184 19.84 13.20 10.20
CA LEU A 184 18.72 12.43 10.72
C LEU A 184 19.09 10.97 11.02
N ASN A 185 20.00 10.37 10.24
CA ASN A 185 20.45 9.00 10.45
C ASN A 185 21.25 8.78 11.76
N GLU A 186 21.81 9.81 12.34
CA GLU A 186 22.51 9.74 13.61
C GLU A 186 21.55 9.84 14.82
N LEU A 187 20.36 10.41 14.63
CA LEU A 187 19.37 10.63 15.68
C LEU A 187 18.49 9.39 15.88
N ASN A 188 17.84 9.27 17.04
CA ASN A 188 16.78 8.28 17.19
C ASN A 188 15.47 8.75 16.48
N PRO A 189 14.48 7.86 16.23
CA PRO A 189 13.27 8.25 15.51
C PRO A 189 12.49 9.42 16.13
N SER A 190 12.48 9.55 17.45
CA SER A 190 11.79 10.67 18.13
C SER A 190 12.52 11.98 17.91
N GLU A 191 13.83 12.01 18.10
CA GLU A 191 14.66 13.19 17.86
C GLU A 191 14.63 13.61 16.39
N ALA A 192 14.62 12.64 15.47
CA ALA A 192 14.56 12.92 14.04
C ALA A 192 13.21 13.53 13.61
N MET A 193 12.14 13.30 14.37
CA MET A 193 10.82 13.88 14.10
C MET A 193 10.58 15.21 14.83
N GLU A 194 11.33 15.50 15.87
CA GLU A 194 11.26 16.76 16.63
C GLU A 194 12.16 17.87 16.02
N LEU A 195 13.12 17.49 15.17
CA LEU A 195 14.03 18.41 14.46
C LEU A 195 13.31 19.07 13.27
#